data_53a6bc6736f7ed6daa1307356c875c77
#
_entry.id   53a6bc6736f7ed6daa1307356c875c77
#
_cell.length_a   1.000
_cell.length_b   1.000
_cell.length_c   1.000
_cell.angle_alpha   90.00
_cell.angle_beta   90.00
_cell.angle_gamma   90.00
#
_symmetry.space_group_name_H-M   'P 1'
#
loop_
_entity.id
_entity.type
_entity.pdbx_description
1 polymer ?
#
loop_
_entity_poly.entity_id
_entity_poly.type
_entity_poly.pdbx_seq_one_letter_code
_entity_poly.pdbx_strand_id
1 'polypeptide(L)'
;MPVIEYDSYKQKLGAMGPELEKLAAALDLESARGEIAKLEAQAAEDGFWNDREASEKVLRRTKQLQSKVGKYDRLHSDWEDLTTLVEMAIEEDDDSLLPEITESYDRLEKEVEEANLDTLLSGEYDANNAIMTFHAGAGGTEAQDWAQMLYRMYTRWTERHGFTYQIMDYQDGDEAGIKSATIMIEGENAYGYLRGEHGVHRLVRVSPFDANARRQTSFASVEVMPDLPEDVEIEIRPEDIEMQVYRASGAGGQHVNKTSSAVRLIHKPTGIVVASQQERSQFQNKDNCMKMLRAKLVELKQQQHAEKISDIKGVQMKIEWGSQIRSYVFMPYQMVKDTRTGFETGNIDSVMDGDLDGFINAYLTASATGELKK
;
A
#
# COMPACT_ATOMS: atom_id res chain seq x y z
N MET A 1 12.61 -42.51 -1.28
CA MET A 1 12.70 -41.15 -1.86
C MET A 1 12.19 -40.03 -0.93
N PRO A 2 11.20 -40.27 -0.05
CA PRO A 2 10.71 -39.22 0.87
C PRO A 2 11.76 -38.70 1.86
N VAL A 3 12.68 -39.56 2.32
CA VAL A 3 13.78 -39.14 3.22
C VAL A 3 14.60 -37.98 2.65
N ILE A 4 14.82 -37.93 1.35
CA ILE A 4 15.56 -36.83 0.69
C ILE A 4 14.73 -35.52 0.74
N GLU A 5 13.41 -35.60 0.65
CA GLU A 5 12.50 -34.43 0.72
C GLU A 5 12.46 -33.88 2.14
N TYR A 6 12.35 -34.72 3.16
CA TYR A 6 12.40 -34.32 4.56
C TYR A 6 13.75 -33.71 4.95
N ASP A 7 14.85 -34.28 4.49
CA ASP A 7 16.21 -33.71 4.70
C ASP A 7 16.30 -32.30 4.07
N SER A 8 15.69 -32.11 2.92
CA SER A 8 15.60 -30.78 2.30
C SER A 8 14.82 -29.79 3.17
N TYR A 9 13.65 -30.16 3.71
CA TYR A 9 12.89 -29.31 4.62
C TYR A 9 13.65 -29.06 5.94
N LYS A 10 14.34 -30.06 6.49
CA LYS A 10 15.19 -29.88 7.67
C LYS A 10 16.31 -28.86 7.43
N GLN A 11 16.95 -28.88 6.26
CA GLN A 11 17.96 -27.88 5.90
C GLN A 11 17.34 -26.47 5.72
N LYS A 12 16.19 -26.37 5.07
CA LYS A 12 15.49 -25.10 4.85
C LYS A 12 15.04 -24.49 6.19
N LEU A 13 14.44 -25.26 7.07
CA LEU A 13 14.05 -24.83 8.42
C LEU A 13 15.26 -24.46 9.28
N GLY A 14 16.37 -25.19 9.14
CA GLY A 14 17.62 -24.84 9.81
C GLY A 14 18.22 -23.52 9.32
N ALA A 15 18.03 -23.16 8.05
CA ALA A 15 18.42 -21.85 7.51
C ALA A 15 17.49 -20.71 7.97
N MET A 16 16.21 -20.99 8.19
CA MET A 16 15.20 -20.02 8.63
C MET A 16 15.40 -19.56 10.09
N GLY A 17 15.94 -20.41 10.98
CA GLY A 17 16.19 -20.06 12.38
C GLY A 17 17.02 -18.77 12.55
N PRO A 18 18.21 -18.65 11.94
CA PRO A 18 19.00 -17.42 11.95
C PRO A 18 18.31 -16.21 11.34
N GLU A 19 17.37 -16.42 10.40
CA GLU A 19 16.56 -15.34 9.83
C GLU A 19 15.54 -14.83 10.83
N LEU A 20 14.88 -15.72 11.55
CA LEU A 20 13.96 -15.36 12.65
C LEU A 20 14.70 -14.63 13.78
N GLU A 21 15.93 -15.02 14.13
CA GLU A 21 16.75 -14.30 15.10
C GLU A 21 17.08 -12.87 14.65
N LYS A 22 17.41 -12.68 13.38
CA LYS A 22 17.63 -11.34 12.79
C LYS A 22 16.34 -10.51 12.79
N LEU A 23 15.23 -11.15 12.48
CA LEU A 23 13.90 -10.52 12.53
C LEU A 23 13.57 -10.06 13.95
N ALA A 24 13.81 -10.88 14.98
CA ALA A 24 13.62 -10.53 16.38
C ALA A 24 14.43 -9.29 16.79
N ALA A 25 15.70 -9.25 16.35
CA ALA A 25 16.60 -8.11 16.60
C ALA A 25 16.15 -6.85 15.86
N ALA A 26 15.75 -6.97 14.58
CA ALA A 26 15.25 -5.85 13.79
C ALA A 26 13.93 -5.27 14.34
N LEU A 27 13.07 -6.13 14.89
CA LEU A 27 11.82 -5.75 15.55
C LEU A 27 12.03 -5.17 16.95
N ASP A 28 13.24 -5.27 17.54
CA ASP A 28 13.53 -4.85 18.93
C ASP A 28 12.52 -5.39 19.94
N LEU A 29 12.26 -6.71 19.89
CA LEU A 29 11.22 -7.38 20.65
C LEU A 29 11.40 -7.25 22.16
N GLU A 30 12.65 -7.21 22.63
CA GLU A 30 12.94 -7.09 24.05
C GLU A 30 12.46 -5.72 24.60
N SER A 31 12.77 -4.66 23.88
CA SER A 31 12.29 -3.30 24.18
C SER A 31 10.77 -3.21 24.07
N ALA A 32 10.18 -3.81 23.01
CA ALA A 32 8.73 -3.81 22.79
C ALA A 32 7.99 -4.50 23.95
N ARG A 33 8.45 -5.65 24.40
CA ARG A 33 7.87 -6.36 25.57
C ARG A 33 7.99 -5.54 26.86
N GLY A 34 9.13 -4.85 27.04
CA GLY A 34 9.33 -3.95 28.18
C GLY A 34 8.41 -2.71 28.13
N GLU A 35 8.16 -2.16 26.94
CA GLU A 35 7.23 -1.04 26.74
C GLU A 35 5.78 -1.49 26.99
N ILE A 36 5.36 -2.66 26.48
CA ILE A 36 4.02 -3.24 26.75
C ILE A 36 3.77 -3.32 28.24
N ALA A 37 4.70 -3.91 29.00
CA ALA A 37 4.54 -4.06 30.44
C ALA A 37 4.37 -2.71 31.17
N LYS A 38 5.07 -1.66 30.72
CA LYS A 38 4.94 -0.30 31.27
C LYS A 38 3.58 0.33 30.93
N LEU A 39 3.13 0.20 29.69
CA LEU A 39 1.87 0.76 29.22
C LEU A 39 0.67 0.04 29.87
N GLU A 40 0.75 -1.27 30.06
CA GLU A 40 -0.26 -2.04 30.78
C GLU A 40 -0.32 -1.65 32.28
N ALA A 41 0.84 -1.44 32.90
CA ALA A 41 0.89 -0.93 34.27
C ALA A 41 0.26 0.46 34.39
N GLN A 42 0.56 1.36 33.42
CA GLN A 42 -0.06 2.69 33.36
C GLN A 42 -1.58 2.61 33.13
N ALA A 43 -2.05 1.68 32.31
CA ALA A 43 -3.49 1.48 32.06
C ALA A 43 -4.23 0.93 33.30
N ALA A 44 -3.52 0.30 34.25
CA ALA A 44 -4.07 -0.21 35.50
C ALA A 44 -4.09 0.83 36.63
N GLU A 45 -3.52 2.02 36.43
CA GLU A 45 -3.48 3.07 37.45
C GLU A 45 -4.86 3.70 37.68
N ASP A 46 -5.15 4.04 38.95
CA ASP A 46 -6.36 4.76 39.31
C ASP A 46 -6.40 6.14 38.66
N GLY A 47 -7.43 6.40 37.86
CA GLY A 47 -7.60 7.67 37.15
C GLY A 47 -7.14 7.66 35.69
N PHE A 48 -6.61 6.55 35.17
CA PHE A 48 -6.22 6.39 33.77
C PHE A 48 -7.31 6.86 32.80
N TRP A 49 -8.57 6.59 33.06
CA TRP A 49 -9.72 6.92 32.22
C TRP A 49 -10.19 8.37 32.32
N ASN A 50 -9.60 9.19 33.19
CA ASN A 50 -10.00 10.59 33.37
C ASN A 50 -9.59 11.46 32.17
N ASP A 51 -8.52 11.08 31.46
CA ASP A 51 -8.08 11.70 30.20
C ASP A 51 -8.29 10.71 29.07
N ARG A 52 -9.39 10.88 28.35
CA ARG A 52 -9.79 9.98 27.26
C ARG A 52 -8.75 9.93 26.14
N GLU A 53 -8.20 11.08 25.78
CA GLU A 53 -7.28 11.22 24.63
C GLU A 53 -5.93 10.55 24.93
N ALA A 54 -5.39 10.77 26.14
CA ALA A 54 -4.19 10.10 26.61
C ALA A 54 -4.39 8.59 26.73
N SER A 55 -5.54 8.14 27.26
CA SER A 55 -5.88 6.73 27.39
C SER A 55 -5.99 6.04 26.04
N GLU A 56 -6.63 6.66 25.04
CA GLU A 56 -6.73 6.11 23.70
C GLU A 56 -5.35 5.97 23.02
N LYS A 57 -4.44 6.93 23.22
CA LYS A 57 -3.05 6.86 22.70
C LYS A 57 -2.28 5.68 23.32
N VAL A 58 -2.37 5.51 24.63
CA VAL A 58 -1.73 4.40 25.36
C VAL A 58 -2.27 3.06 24.86
N LEU A 59 -3.59 2.90 24.80
CA LEU A 59 -4.20 1.64 24.36
C LEU A 59 -3.88 1.30 22.90
N ARG A 60 -3.89 2.31 22.01
CA ARG A 60 -3.49 2.13 20.60
C ARG A 60 -2.04 1.66 20.50
N ARG A 61 -1.13 2.30 21.25
CA ARG A 61 0.29 1.93 21.27
C ARG A 61 0.50 0.52 21.82
N THR A 62 -0.16 0.18 22.93
CA THR A 62 -0.13 -1.17 23.51
C THR A 62 -0.57 -2.21 22.49
N LYS A 63 -1.72 -1.99 21.83
CA LYS A 63 -2.24 -2.90 20.81
C LYS A 63 -1.27 -3.09 19.63
N GLN A 64 -0.65 -2.02 19.16
CA GLN A 64 0.36 -2.09 18.08
C GLN A 64 1.56 -2.96 18.49
N LEU A 65 2.10 -2.73 19.67
CA LEU A 65 3.23 -3.51 20.18
C LEU A 65 2.85 -4.97 20.42
N GLN A 66 1.68 -5.24 20.98
CA GLN A 66 1.17 -6.61 21.19
C GLN A 66 0.95 -7.33 19.85
N SER A 67 0.43 -6.65 18.83
CA SER A 67 0.29 -7.22 17.47
C SER A 67 1.65 -7.60 16.91
N LYS A 68 2.63 -6.70 17.01
CA LYS A 68 4.00 -6.90 16.54
C LYS A 68 4.68 -8.10 17.23
N VAL A 69 4.64 -8.15 18.56
CA VAL A 69 5.21 -9.25 19.34
C VAL A 69 4.46 -10.55 19.06
N GLY A 70 3.13 -10.52 19.02
CA GLY A 70 2.31 -11.70 18.78
C GLY A 70 2.48 -12.31 17.37
N LYS A 71 2.72 -11.47 16.34
CA LYS A 71 3.08 -11.97 14.99
C LYS A 71 4.38 -12.78 15.06
N TYR A 72 5.42 -12.23 15.68
CA TYR A 72 6.70 -12.92 15.80
C TYR A 72 6.60 -14.21 16.61
N ASP A 73 5.95 -14.16 17.78
CA ASP A 73 5.82 -15.31 18.66
C ASP A 73 5.10 -16.48 17.94
N ARG A 74 4.10 -16.15 17.09
CA ARG A 74 3.43 -17.15 16.25
C ARG A 74 4.38 -17.74 15.21
N LEU A 75 5.09 -16.91 14.44
CA LEU A 75 6.07 -17.40 13.44
C LEU A 75 7.12 -18.31 14.06
N HIS A 76 7.61 -17.94 15.24
CA HIS A 76 8.59 -18.74 15.96
C HIS A 76 8.00 -20.08 16.44
N SER A 77 6.78 -20.08 16.97
CA SER A 77 6.07 -21.30 17.36
C SER A 77 5.81 -22.21 16.16
N ASP A 78 5.31 -21.66 15.05
CA ASP A 78 5.02 -22.42 13.83
C ASP A 78 6.32 -23.03 13.25
N TRP A 79 7.44 -22.32 13.35
CA TRP A 79 8.76 -22.84 12.97
C TRP A 79 9.24 -23.98 13.88
N GLU A 80 9.08 -23.85 15.20
CA GLU A 80 9.43 -24.90 16.17
C GLU A 80 8.56 -26.15 15.96
N ASP A 81 7.25 -25.96 15.80
CA ASP A 81 6.27 -27.04 15.60
C ASP A 81 6.56 -27.80 14.31
N LEU A 82 6.81 -27.05 13.21
CA LEU A 82 7.12 -27.66 11.90
C LEU A 82 8.49 -28.39 11.92
N THR A 83 9.47 -27.83 12.62
CA THR A 83 10.78 -28.48 12.79
C THR A 83 10.62 -29.80 13.52
N THR A 84 9.84 -29.82 14.59
CA THR A 84 9.53 -31.02 15.37
C THR A 84 8.78 -32.04 14.51
N LEU A 85 7.79 -31.59 13.73
CA LEU A 85 7.01 -32.45 12.84
C LEU A 85 7.90 -33.14 11.77
N VAL A 86 8.83 -32.39 11.17
CA VAL A 86 9.79 -32.93 10.20
C VAL A 86 10.73 -33.94 10.87
N GLU A 87 11.20 -33.70 12.09
CA GLU A 87 12.06 -34.66 12.82
C GLU A 87 11.30 -35.95 13.15
N MET A 88 10.04 -35.84 13.60
CA MET A 88 9.21 -37.02 13.85
C MET A 88 8.93 -37.81 12.57
N ALA A 89 8.64 -37.14 11.45
CA ALA A 89 8.41 -37.79 10.15
C ALA A 89 9.66 -38.58 9.65
N ILE A 90 10.86 -38.07 9.93
CA ILE A 90 12.12 -38.73 9.63
C ILE A 90 12.32 -39.96 10.53
N GLU A 91 12.05 -39.83 11.84
CA GLU A 91 12.27 -40.93 12.81
C GLU A 91 11.26 -42.07 12.60
N GLU A 92 9.99 -41.76 12.23
CA GLU A 92 8.97 -42.78 12.03
C GLU A 92 8.88 -43.31 10.58
N ASP A 93 9.68 -42.76 9.65
CA ASP A 93 9.65 -43.04 8.21
C ASP A 93 8.22 -42.95 7.62
N ASP A 94 7.46 -41.92 8.02
CA ASP A 94 6.06 -41.73 7.68
C ASP A 94 5.89 -40.75 6.50
N ASP A 95 5.71 -41.32 5.31
CA ASP A 95 5.50 -40.56 4.07
C ASP A 95 4.17 -39.79 4.00
N SER A 96 3.22 -40.10 4.87
CA SER A 96 1.88 -39.50 4.85
C SER A 96 1.87 -38.03 5.28
N LEU A 97 2.91 -37.58 6.02
CA LEU A 97 3.04 -36.21 6.53
C LEU A 97 3.62 -35.22 5.50
N LEU A 98 4.18 -35.71 4.39
CA LEU A 98 4.85 -34.85 3.40
C LEU A 98 3.96 -33.74 2.81
N PRO A 99 2.68 -33.96 2.44
CA PRO A 99 1.80 -32.90 1.95
C PRO A 99 1.56 -31.80 3.00
N GLU A 100 1.35 -32.18 4.26
CA GLU A 100 1.12 -31.27 5.38
C GLU A 100 2.37 -30.41 5.66
N ILE A 101 3.55 -31.05 5.68
CA ILE A 101 4.84 -30.38 5.86
C ILE A 101 5.08 -29.38 4.72
N THR A 102 4.80 -29.77 3.47
CA THR A 102 4.97 -28.89 2.31
C THR A 102 4.09 -27.67 2.41
N GLU A 103 2.79 -27.85 2.67
CA GLU A 103 1.84 -26.72 2.81
C GLU A 103 2.21 -25.79 3.98
N SER A 104 2.59 -26.39 5.11
CA SER A 104 2.98 -25.63 6.31
C SER A 104 4.27 -24.86 6.10
N TYR A 105 5.25 -25.45 5.39
CA TYR A 105 6.53 -24.78 5.05
C TYR A 105 6.28 -23.59 4.10
N ASP A 106 5.54 -23.80 3.01
CA ASP A 106 5.29 -22.76 2.01
C ASP A 106 4.54 -21.57 2.66
N ARG A 107 3.60 -21.85 3.58
CA ARG A 107 2.91 -20.80 4.34
C ARG A 107 3.87 -20.07 5.26
N LEU A 108 4.67 -20.80 6.06
CA LEU A 108 5.63 -20.20 6.99
C LEU A 108 6.69 -19.37 6.28
N GLU A 109 7.24 -19.86 5.16
CA GLU A 109 8.22 -19.14 4.35
C GLU A 109 7.66 -17.80 3.89
N LYS A 110 6.43 -17.80 3.37
CA LYS A 110 5.74 -16.58 2.95
C LYS A 110 5.51 -15.61 4.11
N GLU A 111 5.05 -16.11 5.26
CA GLU A 111 4.80 -15.26 6.44
C GLU A 111 6.09 -14.66 7.01
N VAL A 112 7.21 -15.39 6.96
CA VAL A 112 8.54 -14.88 7.37
C VAL A 112 9.05 -13.81 6.38
N GLU A 113 8.85 -14.02 5.07
CA GLU A 113 9.18 -13.00 4.07
C GLU A 113 8.38 -11.72 4.31
N GLU A 114 7.07 -11.83 4.53
CA GLU A 114 6.19 -10.68 4.83
C GLU A 114 6.64 -9.97 6.13
N ALA A 115 6.99 -10.72 7.18
CA ALA A 115 7.47 -10.13 8.43
C ALA A 115 8.83 -9.43 8.29
N ASN A 116 9.73 -9.96 7.46
CA ASN A 116 10.99 -9.29 7.13
C ASN A 116 10.75 -7.97 6.39
N LEU A 117 9.79 -7.94 5.48
CA LEU A 117 9.41 -6.71 4.76
C LEU A 117 8.81 -5.66 5.70
N ASP A 118 8.00 -6.08 6.68
CA ASP A 118 7.47 -5.18 7.71
C ASP A 118 8.59 -4.43 8.45
N THR A 119 9.79 -5.03 8.60
CA THR A 119 10.93 -4.34 9.23
C THR A 119 11.51 -3.20 8.38
N LEU A 120 11.29 -3.23 7.06
CA LEU A 120 11.73 -2.18 6.14
C LEU A 120 10.80 -0.96 6.18
N LEU A 121 9.62 -1.10 6.79
CA LEU A 121 8.63 -0.06 6.95
C LEU A 121 8.97 0.80 8.17
N SER A 122 9.97 1.66 8.03
CA SER A 122 10.48 2.52 9.11
C SER A 122 10.09 4.00 8.96
N GLY A 123 9.32 4.34 7.94
CA GLY A 123 8.85 5.70 7.71
C GLY A 123 7.79 6.12 8.73
N GLU A 124 7.78 7.39 9.09
CA GLU A 124 6.86 7.99 10.09
C GLU A 124 5.37 7.65 9.82
N TYR A 125 5.00 7.48 8.55
CA TYR A 125 3.61 7.25 8.13
C TYR A 125 3.37 5.84 7.56
N ASP A 126 4.39 4.97 7.57
CA ASP A 126 4.27 3.65 6.94
C ASP A 126 3.15 2.79 7.56
N ALA A 127 2.89 2.96 8.87
CA ALA A 127 1.82 2.23 9.58
C ALA A 127 0.40 2.71 9.28
N ASN A 128 0.24 3.76 8.47
CA ASN A 128 -1.07 4.36 8.19
C ASN A 128 -1.81 3.62 7.07
N ASN A 129 -3.13 3.87 7.02
CA ASN A 129 -3.92 3.56 5.84
C ASN A 129 -3.40 4.33 4.62
N ALA A 130 -3.71 3.84 3.41
CA ALA A 130 -3.31 4.50 2.17
C ALA A 130 -4.50 5.13 1.45
N ILE A 131 -4.31 6.32 0.90
CA ILE A 131 -5.23 6.94 -0.05
C ILE A 131 -4.58 6.85 -1.42
N MET A 132 -5.19 6.09 -2.33
CA MET A 132 -4.72 5.96 -3.71
C MET A 132 -5.64 6.70 -4.67
N THR A 133 -5.04 7.51 -5.54
CA THR A 133 -5.77 8.22 -6.60
C THR A 133 -5.21 7.83 -7.96
N PHE A 134 -6.09 7.41 -8.84
CA PHE A 134 -5.79 7.02 -10.22
C PHE A 134 -6.21 8.11 -11.17
N HIS A 135 -5.35 8.52 -12.07
CA HIS A 135 -5.66 9.54 -13.08
C HIS A 135 -5.32 9.02 -14.48
N ALA A 136 -6.26 9.16 -15.39
CA ALA A 136 -5.98 8.96 -16.81
C ALA A 136 -5.00 10.03 -17.31
N GLY A 137 -3.91 9.60 -17.95
CA GLY A 137 -2.96 10.49 -18.58
C GLY A 137 -3.41 10.98 -19.97
N ALA A 138 -2.47 11.54 -20.73
CA ALA A 138 -2.72 11.90 -22.12
C ALA A 138 -2.93 10.62 -22.97
N GLY A 139 -4.03 10.53 -23.70
CA GLY A 139 -4.34 9.37 -24.55
C GLY A 139 -5.83 9.11 -24.77
N GLY A 140 -6.72 9.99 -24.29
CA GLY A 140 -8.18 9.85 -24.49
C GLY A 140 -8.73 8.57 -23.88
N THR A 141 -9.65 7.91 -24.57
CA THR A 141 -10.35 6.68 -24.13
C THR A 141 -9.38 5.56 -23.73
N GLU A 142 -8.25 5.39 -24.42
CA GLU A 142 -7.25 4.37 -24.10
C GLU A 142 -6.58 4.62 -22.74
N ALA A 143 -6.28 5.87 -22.38
CA ALA A 143 -5.72 6.22 -21.09
C ALA A 143 -6.75 6.07 -19.94
N GLN A 144 -8.03 6.34 -20.23
CA GLN A 144 -9.12 6.14 -19.29
C GLN A 144 -9.34 4.65 -18.99
N ASP A 145 -9.27 3.80 -20.02
CA ASP A 145 -9.33 2.35 -19.84
C ASP A 145 -8.11 1.82 -19.06
N TRP A 146 -6.91 2.34 -19.35
CA TRP A 146 -5.72 2.00 -18.60
C TRP A 146 -5.81 2.37 -17.12
N ALA A 147 -6.33 3.55 -16.80
CA ALA A 147 -6.55 3.96 -15.42
C ALA A 147 -7.53 3.01 -14.69
N GLN A 148 -8.58 2.53 -15.39
CA GLN A 148 -9.51 1.54 -14.84
C GLN A 148 -8.83 0.18 -14.62
N MET A 149 -7.97 -0.25 -15.52
CA MET A 149 -7.20 -1.48 -15.35
C MET A 149 -6.28 -1.41 -14.13
N LEU A 150 -5.59 -0.28 -13.91
CA LEU A 150 -4.77 -0.05 -12.71
C LEU A 150 -5.63 -0.05 -11.44
N TYR A 151 -6.76 0.66 -11.45
CA TYR A 151 -7.71 0.65 -10.34
C TYR A 151 -8.10 -0.79 -9.96
N ARG A 152 -8.48 -1.62 -10.94
CA ARG A 152 -8.81 -3.03 -10.71
C ARG A 152 -7.61 -3.82 -10.17
N MET A 153 -6.43 -3.62 -10.70
CA MET A 153 -5.21 -4.31 -10.27
C MET A 153 -4.91 -4.05 -8.79
N TYR A 154 -4.99 -2.79 -8.34
CA TYR A 154 -4.73 -2.45 -6.94
C TYR A 154 -5.87 -2.86 -6.00
N THR A 155 -7.12 -2.80 -6.42
CA THR A 155 -8.24 -3.33 -5.61
C THR A 155 -8.13 -4.84 -5.43
N ARG A 156 -7.66 -5.59 -6.45
CA ARG A 156 -7.38 -7.02 -6.34
C ARG A 156 -6.22 -7.32 -5.39
N TRP A 157 -5.16 -6.52 -5.44
CA TRP A 157 -4.07 -6.62 -4.49
C TRP A 157 -4.56 -6.40 -3.05
N THR A 158 -5.36 -5.38 -2.84
CA THR A 158 -5.97 -5.05 -1.54
C THR A 158 -6.79 -6.24 -0.99
N GLU A 159 -7.64 -6.85 -1.83
CA GLU A 159 -8.45 -8.03 -1.46
C GLU A 159 -7.57 -9.23 -1.10
N ARG A 160 -6.50 -9.49 -1.85
CA ARG A 160 -5.57 -10.61 -1.60
C ARG A 160 -4.82 -10.49 -0.27
N HIS A 161 -4.55 -9.27 0.17
CA HIS A 161 -3.88 -9.00 1.45
C HIS A 161 -4.84 -8.88 2.63
N GLY A 162 -6.13 -9.16 2.43
CA GLY A 162 -7.14 -9.05 3.48
C GLY A 162 -7.38 -7.62 3.95
N PHE A 163 -6.94 -6.62 3.17
CA PHE A 163 -7.25 -5.22 3.43
C PHE A 163 -8.64 -4.89 2.94
N THR A 164 -9.25 -3.86 3.51
CA THR A 164 -10.52 -3.32 3.03
C THR A 164 -10.28 -2.03 2.29
N TYR A 165 -11.16 -1.69 1.33
CA TYR A 165 -11.07 -0.40 0.68
C TYR A 165 -12.43 0.28 0.58
N GLN A 166 -12.41 1.60 0.61
CA GLN A 166 -13.58 2.45 0.44
C GLN A 166 -13.37 3.39 -0.74
N ILE A 167 -14.35 3.47 -1.63
CA ILE A 167 -14.33 4.41 -2.75
C ILE A 167 -14.68 5.79 -2.23
N MET A 168 -13.75 6.74 -2.34
CA MET A 168 -13.94 8.13 -1.93
C MET A 168 -14.45 9.02 -3.07
N ASP A 169 -13.93 8.78 -4.28
CA ASP A 169 -14.38 9.46 -5.50
C ASP A 169 -14.22 8.53 -6.70
N TYR A 170 -15.14 8.66 -7.67
CA TYR A 170 -15.09 7.85 -8.88
C TYR A 170 -15.73 8.62 -10.03
N GLN A 171 -14.97 8.86 -11.09
CA GLN A 171 -15.41 9.56 -12.28
C GLN A 171 -15.27 8.67 -13.50
N ASP A 172 -16.40 8.29 -14.08
CA ASP A 172 -16.44 7.52 -15.32
C ASP A 172 -15.78 8.27 -16.48
N GLY A 173 -15.18 7.52 -17.38
CA GLY A 173 -14.72 8.00 -18.68
C GLY A 173 -15.89 8.43 -19.57
N ASP A 174 -15.57 9.13 -20.66
CA ASP A 174 -16.61 9.59 -21.58
C ASP A 174 -17.21 8.43 -22.42
N GLU A 175 -16.39 7.47 -22.83
CA GLU A 175 -16.78 6.32 -23.65
C GLU A 175 -16.45 4.99 -22.99
N ALA A 176 -15.31 4.91 -22.26
CA ALA A 176 -14.87 3.73 -21.52
C ALA A 176 -13.88 4.14 -20.44
N GLY A 177 -13.66 3.25 -19.47
CA GLY A 177 -12.68 3.47 -18.41
C GLY A 177 -13.09 4.54 -17.39
N ILE A 178 -12.11 5.11 -16.72
CA ILE A 178 -12.27 6.16 -15.70
C ILE A 178 -11.40 7.37 -16.00
N LYS A 179 -11.90 8.55 -15.71
CA LYS A 179 -11.10 9.79 -15.71
C LYS A 179 -10.22 9.85 -14.49
N SER A 180 -10.81 9.57 -13.34
CA SER A 180 -10.14 9.45 -12.07
C SER A 180 -10.92 8.58 -11.09
N ALA A 181 -10.22 7.94 -10.16
CA ALA A 181 -10.82 7.30 -9.01
C ALA A 181 -9.93 7.49 -7.80
N THR A 182 -10.52 7.63 -6.62
CA THR A 182 -9.81 7.69 -5.34
C THR A 182 -10.39 6.64 -4.41
N ILE A 183 -9.51 5.83 -3.84
CA ILE A 183 -9.86 4.84 -2.83
C ILE A 183 -9.06 5.08 -1.56
N MET A 184 -9.65 4.77 -0.41
CA MET A 184 -8.95 4.64 0.85
C MET A 184 -8.80 3.15 1.14
N ILE A 185 -7.58 2.70 1.37
CA ILE A 185 -7.24 1.32 1.70
C ILE A 185 -6.94 1.27 3.20
N GLU A 186 -7.71 0.46 3.92
CA GLU A 186 -7.59 0.30 5.36
C GLU A 186 -6.89 -1.01 5.67
N GLY A 187 -5.77 -0.93 6.38
CA GLY A 187 -4.99 -2.08 6.79
C GLY A 187 -3.69 -1.67 7.48
N GLU A 188 -3.12 -2.57 8.24
CA GLU A 188 -1.84 -2.33 8.92
C GLU A 188 -0.74 -2.16 7.86
N ASN A 189 0.01 -1.05 7.92
CA ASN A 189 1.09 -0.71 7.00
C ASN A 189 0.68 -0.51 5.53
N ALA A 190 -0.61 -0.31 5.23
CA ALA A 190 -1.09 -0.19 3.85
C ALA A 190 -0.35 0.90 3.06
N TYR A 191 -0.09 2.07 3.68
CA TYR A 191 0.69 3.13 3.04
C TYR A 191 2.16 2.72 2.84
N GLY A 192 2.76 2.09 3.84
CA GLY A 192 4.15 1.64 3.77
C GLY A 192 4.43 0.73 2.57
N TYR A 193 3.55 -0.24 2.34
CA TYR A 193 3.63 -1.12 1.17
C TYR A 193 3.43 -0.37 -0.15
N LEU A 194 2.43 0.51 -0.20
CA LEU A 194 1.97 1.11 -1.45
C LEU A 194 2.70 2.41 -1.82
N ARG A 195 3.45 3.04 -0.91
CA ARG A 195 4.15 4.31 -1.18
C ARG A 195 5.06 4.26 -2.41
N GLY A 196 5.65 3.09 -2.66
CA GLY A 196 6.48 2.84 -3.84
C GLY A 196 5.72 2.80 -5.15
N GLU A 197 4.40 2.67 -5.12
CA GLU A 197 3.56 2.61 -6.32
C GLU A 197 3.16 4.00 -6.85
N HIS A 198 3.56 5.05 -6.14
CA HIS A 198 3.37 6.43 -6.58
C HIS A 198 4.19 6.72 -7.83
N GLY A 199 3.51 7.12 -8.92
CA GLY A 199 4.17 7.51 -10.16
C GLY A 199 3.37 7.23 -11.41
N VAL A 200 4.07 7.24 -12.56
CA VAL A 200 3.47 7.03 -13.87
C VAL A 200 3.63 5.58 -14.31
N HIS A 201 2.54 4.98 -14.74
CA HIS A 201 2.46 3.62 -15.27
C HIS A 201 2.24 3.66 -16.78
N ARG A 202 3.12 3.02 -17.53
CA ARG A 202 3.09 2.99 -18.99
C ARG A 202 2.52 1.67 -19.49
N LEU A 203 1.47 1.74 -20.31
CA LEU A 203 0.89 0.60 -21.03
C LEU A 203 1.34 0.60 -22.49
N VAL A 204 1.69 -0.58 -23.01
CA VAL A 204 1.92 -0.82 -24.43
C VAL A 204 1.11 -2.05 -24.86
N ARG A 205 0.04 -1.83 -25.62
CA ARG A 205 -0.82 -2.92 -26.14
C ARG A 205 -1.40 -2.58 -27.51
N VAL A 206 -2.05 -3.55 -28.14
CA VAL A 206 -2.97 -3.29 -29.25
C VAL A 206 -4.24 -2.69 -28.67
N SER A 207 -4.60 -1.48 -29.12
CA SER A 207 -5.78 -0.80 -28.59
C SER A 207 -7.08 -1.49 -29.01
N PRO A 208 -7.99 -1.80 -28.07
CA PRO A 208 -9.32 -2.30 -28.40
C PRO A 208 -10.22 -1.23 -29.04
N PHE A 209 -9.83 0.06 -28.94
CA PHE A 209 -10.57 1.21 -29.46
C PHE A 209 -10.09 1.66 -30.84
N ASP A 210 -8.96 1.11 -31.35
CA ASP A 210 -8.44 1.42 -32.69
C ASP A 210 -8.91 0.36 -33.71
N ALA A 211 -9.77 0.75 -34.63
CA ALA A 211 -10.27 -0.11 -35.69
C ALA A 211 -9.15 -0.73 -36.54
N ASN A 212 -7.95 -0.13 -36.60
CA ASN A 212 -6.79 -0.63 -37.34
C ASN A 212 -5.91 -1.57 -36.48
N ALA A 213 -6.30 -1.89 -35.27
CA ALA A 213 -5.56 -2.77 -34.34
C ALA A 213 -4.08 -2.36 -34.18
N ARG A 214 -3.78 -1.07 -34.16
CA ARG A 214 -2.42 -0.56 -34.00
C ARG A 214 -1.98 -0.63 -32.55
N ARG A 215 -0.68 -0.86 -32.36
CA ARG A 215 -0.06 -0.80 -31.04
C ARG A 215 -0.03 0.65 -30.56
N GLN A 216 -0.62 0.89 -29.40
CA GLN A 216 -0.68 2.19 -28.74
C GLN A 216 0.13 2.17 -27.45
N THR A 217 0.56 3.35 -27.03
CA THR A 217 1.20 3.57 -25.73
C THR A 217 0.36 4.57 -24.97
N SER A 218 -0.05 4.20 -23.76
CA SER A 218 -0.87 5.04 -22.90
C SER A 218 -0.23 5.17 -21.52
N PHE A 219 -0.53 6.26 -20.86
CA PHE A 219 -0.02 6.56 -19.54
C PHE A 219 -1.17 6.82 -18.58
N ALA A 220 -1.03 6.35 -17.36
CA ALA A 220 -1.88 6.73 -16.23
C ALA A 220 -0.99 6.97 -15.02
N SER A 221 -1.38 7.85 -14.13
CA SER A 221 -0.65 8.09 -12.89
C SER A 221 -1.40 7.51 -11.71
N VAL A 222 -0.63 6.96 -10.78
CA VAL A 222 -1.08 6.54 -9.46
C VAL A 222 -0.44 7.47 -8.44
N GLU A 223 -1.27 8.08 -7.62
CA GLU A 223 -0.84 8.92 -6.49
C GLU A 223 -1.15 8.16 -5.20
N VAL A 224 -0.17 8.03 -4.31
CA VAL A 224 -0.33 7.32 -3.03
C VAL A 224 0.01 8.27 -1.90
N MET A 225 -0.88 8.36 -0.91
CA MET A 225 -0.75 9.25 0.24
C MET A 225 -1.15 8.52 1.52
N PRO A 226 -0.58 8.89 2.68
CA PRO A 226 -1.03 8.35 3.96
C PRO A 226 -2.40 8.94 4.35
N ASP A 227 -3.25 8.11 4.96
CA ASP A 227 -4.40 8.57 5.72
C ASP A 227 -3.92 9.02 7.10
N LEU A 228 -4.00 10.31 7.37
CA LEU A 228 -3.51 10.86 8.62
C LEU A 228 -4.64 10.99 9.64
N PRO A 229 -4.41 10.55 10.89
CA PRO A 229 -5.35 10.82 11.98
C PRO A 229 -5.51 12.33 12.17
N GLU A 230 -6.66 12.73 12.70
CA GLU A 230 -7.01 14.16 12.92
C GLU A 230 -6.01 14.92 13.80
N ASP A 231 -5.16 14.20 14.56
CA ASP A 231 -4.21 14.73 15.53
C ASP A 231 -2.85 15.18 14.96
N VAL A 232 -2.60 15.00 13.68
CA VAL A 232 -1.37 15.55 13.09
C VAL A 232 -1.57 17.03 12.86
N GLU A 233 -0.83 17.88 13.58
CA GLU A 233 -0.81 19.36 13.53
C GLU A 233 -0.49 19.93 12.14
N ILE A 234 -1.35 19.65 11.18
CA ILE A 234 -1.52 20.52 10.02
C ILE A 234 -2.74 21.37 10.36
N GLU A 235 -2.47 22.53 10.92
CA GLU A 235 -3.51 23.53 11.20
C GLU A 235 -4.04 24.04 9.85
N ILE A 236 -5.16 23.49 9.43
CA ILE A 236 -5.90 23.98 8.25
C ILE A 236 -6.90 25.00 8.76
N ARG A 237 -6.61 26.26 8.56
CA ARG A 237 -7.51 27.34 8.99
C ARG A 237 -8.71 27.42 8.05
N PRO A 238 -9.92 27.61 8.56
CA PRO A 238 -11.14 27.74 7.73
C PRO A 238 -11.02 28.85 6.66
N GLU A 239 -10.29 29.93 6.94
CA GLU A 239 -10.03 31.05 6.04
C GLU A 239 -9.15 30.70 4.83
N ASP A 240 -8.33 29.66 4.97
CA ASP A 240 -7.41 29.16 3.93
C ASP A 240 -8.12 28.21 2.95
N ILE A 241 -9.37 27.84 3.22
CA ILE A 241 -10.15 26.94 2.38
C ILE A 241 -11.21 27.74 1.62
N GLU A 242 -11.24 27.55 0.31
CA GLU A 242 -12.38 27.93 -0.52
C GLU A 242 -13.18 26.66 -0.83
N MET A 243 -14.45 26.64 -0.40
CA MET A 243 -15.35 25.52 -0.67
C MET A 243 -16.28 25.88 -1.82
N GLN A 244 -16.26 25.05 -2.85
CA GLN A 244 -17.17 25.14 -3.99
C GLN A 244 -18.09 23.91 -3.99
N VAL A 245 -19.40 24.17 -4.13
CA VAL A 245 -20.42 23.14 -4.23
C VAL A 245 -20.93 23.11 -5.66
N TYR A 246 -20.96 21.94 -6.26
CA TYR A 246 -21.41 21.79 -7.64
C TYR A 246 -22.29 20.53 -7.79
N ARG A 247 -22.90 20.38 -8.96
CA ARG A 247 -23.68 19.18 -9.28
C ARG A 247 -22.75 18.07 -9.68
N ALA A 248 -22.94 16.88 -9.09
CA ALA A 248 -22.19 15.71 -9.48
C ALA A 248 -22.39 15.42 -10.97
N SER A 249 -21.30 15.12 -11.69
CA SER A 249 -21.32 14.68 -13.08
C SER A 249 -21.06 13.20 -13.14
N GLY A 250 -22.01 12.40 -13.66
CA GLY A 250 -21.88 10.96 -13.81
C GLY A 250 -23.18 10.30 -14.28
N ALA A 251 -23.11 9.05 -14.68
CA ALA A 251 -24.26 8.23 -15.09
C ALA A 251 -25.11 7.86 -13.86
N GLY A 252 -25.92 8.79 -13.38
CA GLY A 252 -26.82 8.62 -12.24
C GLY A 252 -28.20 9.15 -12.56
N GLY A 253 -29.25 8.50 -11.99
CA GLY A 253 -30.66 8.85 -12.21
C GLY A 253 -31.00 10.28 -11.80
N GLN A 254 -32.28 10.71 -12.02
CA GLN A 254 -32.79 12.08 -11.84
C GLN A 254 -32.42 12.77 -10.51
N HIS A 255 -32.01 12.03 -9.49
CA HIS A 255 -31.68 12.59 -8.17
C HIS A 255 -30.26 13.18 -8.12
N VAL A 256 -29.30 12.57 -8.83
CA VAL A 256 -27.89 13.02 -8.90
C VAL A 256 -27.79 14.36 -9.63
N ASN A 257 -28.64 14.59 -10.62
CA ASN A 257 -28.63 15.82 -11.43
C ASN A 257 -29.38 17.00 -10.81
N LYS A 258 -30.09 16.81 -9.68
CA LYS A 258 -30.88 17.87 -9.04
C LYS A 258 -30.29 18.44 -7.76
N THR A 259 -29.42 17.70 -7.07
CA THR A 259 -28.82 18.13 -5.79
C THR A 259 -27.34 18.44 -5.97
N SER A 260 -26.92 19.63 -5.54
CA SER A 260 -25.52 20.03 -5.51
C SER A 260 -24.83 19.40 -4.28
N SER A 261 -24.55 18.10 -4.33
CA SER A 261 -23.90 17.37 -3.23
C SER A 261 -22.37 17.24 -3.39
N ALA A 262 -21.86 17.43 -4.62
CA ALA A 262 -20.42 17.39 -4.88
C ALA A 262 -19.71 18.60 -4.26
N VAL A 263 -18.59 18.33 -3.60
CA VAL A 263 -17.77 19.34 -2.92
C VAL A 263 -16.38 19.36 -3.54
N ARG A 264 -15.86 20.56 -3.77
CA ARG A 264 -14.46 20.83 -4.11
C ARG A 264 -13.91 21.79 -3.07
N LEU A 265 -12.76 21.44 -2.51
CA LEU A 265 -11.99 22.32 -1.65
C LEU A 265 -10.75 22.79 -2.37
N ILE A 266 -10.46 24.08 -2.26
CA ILE A 266 -9.24 24.71 -2.77
C ILE A 266 -8.52 25.28 -1.56
N HIS A 267 -7.31 24.84 -1.33
CA HIS A 267 -6.44 25.41 -0.29
C HIS A 267 -5.70 26.61 -0.88
N LYS A 268 -6.11 27.82 -0.50
CA LYS A 268 -5.62 29.07 -1.09
C LYS A 268 -4.11 29.25 -1.02
N PRO A 269 -3.41 28.93 0.12
CA PRO A 269 -1.97 29.14 0.20
C PRO A 269 -1.15 28.24 -0.71
N THR A 270 -1.61 26.99 -0.94
CA THR A 270 -0.86 25.99 -1.74
C THR A 270 -1.44 25.75 -3.13
N GLY A 271 -2.66 26.25 -3.40
CA GLY A 271 -3.36 25.97 -4.65
C GLY A 271 -3.86 24.53 -4.82
N ILE A 272 -3.72 23.68 -3.80
CA ILE A 272 -4.17 22.29 -3.86
C ILE A 272 -5.69 22.23 -4.00
N VAL A 273 -6.16 21.44 -4.97
CA VAL A 273 -7.58 21.22 -5.23
C VAL A 273 -7.90 19.75 -4.98
N VAL A 274 -8.95 19.51 -4.19
CA VAL A 274 -9.51 18.18 -3.94
C VAL A 274 -11.01 18.21 -4.17
N ALA A 275 -11.59 17.08 -4.65
CA ALA A 275 -13.02 16.99 -4.90
C ALA A 275 -13.56 15.62 -4.46
N SER A 276 -14.79 15.59 -3.97
CA SER A 276 -15.53 14.37 -3.66
C SER A 276 -17.00 14.52 -4.04
N GLN A 277 -17.58 13.47 -4.65
CA GLN A 277 -18.97 13.44 -5.11
C GLN A 277 -19.67 12.09 -4.84
N GLN A 278 -19.01 11.17 -4.13
CA GLN A 278 -19.52 9.81 -3.89
C GLN A 278 -20.71 9.76 -2.95
N GLU A 279 -20.71 10.62 -1.95
CA GLU A 279 -21.75 10.60 -0.94
C GLU A 279 -22.95 11.44 -1.35
N ARG A 280 -24.14 11.04 -0.91
CA ARG A 280 -25.38 11.83 -1.07
C ARG A 280 -25.40 13.06 -0.19
N SER A 281 -24.61 13.05 0.88
CA SER A 281 -24.50 14.14 1.84
C SER A 281 -23.33 15.06 1.47
N GLN A 282 -23.62 16.35 1.30
CA GLN A 282 -22.61 17.39 1.13
C GLN A 282 -21.61 17.42 2.30
N PHE A 283 -22.09 17.13 3.52
CA PHE A 283 -21.24 17.11 4.71
C PHE A 283 -20.21 15.98 4.66
N GLN A 284 -20.62 14.77 4.30
CA GLN A 284 -19.71 13.63 4.14
C GLN A 284 -18.70 13.86 3.01
N ASN A 285 -19.13 14.42 1.88
CA ASN A 285 -18.21 14.80 0.79
C ASN A 285 -17.21 15.87 1.25
N LYS A 286 -17.63 16.83 2.09
CA LYS A 286 -16.71 17.79 2.69
C LYS A 286 -15.66 17.11 3.59
N ASP A 287 -16.08 16.18 4.46
CA ASP A 287 -15.17 15.47 5.34
C ASP A 287 -14.15 14.64 4.55
N ASN A 288 -14.59 13.95 3.50
CA ASN A 288 -13.73 13.23 2.58
C ASN A 288 -12.71 14.17 1.91
N CYS A 289 -13.17 15.32 1.40
CA CYS A 289 -12.27 16.33 0.85
C CYS A 289 -11.27 16.86 1.90
N MET A 290 -11.67 17.03 3.16
CA MET A 290 -10.77 17.47 4.22
C MET A 290 -9.67 16.43 4.50
N LYS A 291 -10.02 15.14 4.53
CA LYS A 291 -9.02 14.05 4.65
C LYS A 291 -8.04 14.05 3.48
N MET A 292 -8.55 14.16 2.25
CA MET A 292 -7.73 14.23 1.04
C MET A 292 -6.80 15.47 1.05
N LEU A 293 -7.31 16.61 1.49
CA LEU A 293 -6.52 17.85 1.58
C LEU A 293 -5.41 17.72 2.61
N ARG A 294 -5.69 17.14 3.80
CA ARG A 294 -4.67 16.89 4.82
C ARG A 294 -3.57 16.00 4.29
N ALA A 295 -3.92 14.89 3.64
CA ALA A 295 -2.93 13.99 3.05
C ALA A 295 -2.02 14.71 2.03
N LYS A 296 -2.60 15.52 1.13
CA LYS A 296 -1.82 16.32 0.16
C LYS A 296 -0.91 17.38 0.81
N LEU A 297 -1.37 17.99 1.88
CA LEU A 297 -0.54 18.97 2.60
C LEU A 297 0.66 18.32 3.32
N VAL A 298 0.49 17.09 3.82
CA VAL A 298 1.62 16.32 4.38
C VAL A 298 2.63 15.98 3.31
N GLU A 299 2.18 15.48 2.16
CA GLU A 299 3.06 15.20 1.03
C GLU A 299 3.86 16.45 0.63
N LEU A 300 3.18 17.61 0.53
CA LEU A 300 3.84 18.87 0.23
C LEU A 300 4.89 19.25 1.29
N LYS A 301 4.58 19.06 2.59
CA LYS A 301 5.57 19.27 3.67
C LYS A 301 6.75 18.31 3.56
N GLN A 302 6.51 17.04 3.25
CA GLN A 302 7.58 16.05 3.04
C GLN A 302 8.44 16.41 1.82
N GLN A 303 7.83 16.83 0.71
CA GLN A 303 8.55 17.30 -0.47
C GLN A 303 9.39 18.53 -0.16
N GLN A 304 8.84 19.53 0.55
CA GLN A 304 9.59 20.71 0.97
C GLN A 304 10.77 20.37 1.88
N HIS A 305 10.62 19.37 2.76
CA HIS A 305 11.70 18.88 3.60
C HIS A 305 12.77 18.13 2.78
N ALA A 306 12.33 17.27 1.86
CA ALA A 306 13.20 16.56 0.92
C ALA A 306 13.89 17.51 -0.07
N GLU A 307 13.20 18.58 -0.52
CA GLU A 307 13.78 19.64 -1.34
C GLU A 307 14.84 20.43 -0.59
N LYS A 308 14.61 20.78 0.69
CA LYS A 308 15.64 21.40 1.54
C LYS A 308 16.86 20.50 1.71
N ILE A 309 16.67 19.20 1.84
CA ILE A 309 17.78 18.23 1.89
C ILE A 309 18.43 18.06 0.51
N SER A 310 17.67 18.15 -0.57
CA SER A 310 18.17 18.08 -1.94
C SER A 310 18.89 19.35 -2.39
N ASP A 311 18.44 20.53 -1.94
CA ASP A 311 19.14 21.80 -2.15
C ASP A 311 20.51 21.84 -1.45
N ILE A 312 20.63 21.14 -0.30
CA ILE A 312 21.91 20.88 0.34
C ILE A 312 22.73 19.85 -0.46
N LYS A 313 22.09 18.96 -1.25
CA LYS A 313 22.75 17.91 -2.07
C LYS A 313 22.84 18.21 -3.57
N GLY A 314 22.23 19.28 -4.06
CA GLY A 314 22.30 19.77 -5.46
C GLY A 314 21.82 18.80 -6.52
N VAL A 315 20.67 19.04 -7.08
CA VAL A 315 20.09 18.75 -8.39
C VAL A 315 18.65 18.23 -8.30
N GLN A 316 17.74 19.11 -8.66
CA GLN A 316 16.31 18.80 -8.89
C GLN A 316 16.07 18.25 -10.29
N MET A 317 15.40 17.10 -10.42
CA MET A 317 14.83 16.67 -11.70
C MET A 317 13.35 17.04 -11.78
N LYS A 318 13.00 17.87 -12.77
CA LYS A 318 11.63 18.23 -13.11
C LYS A 318 10.84 17.00 -13.61
N ILE A 319 9.55 16.96 -13.25
CA ILE A 319 8.58 15.96 -13.71
C ILE A 319 8.37 16.17 -15.23
N GLU A 320 9.16 15.50 -16.04
CA GLU A 320 8.97 15.39 -17.50
C GLU A 320 9.29 13.96 -17.93
N TRP A 321 8.46 13.38 -18.77
CA TRP A 321 8.54 12.15 -19.62
C TRP A 321 9.51 11.00 -19.24
N GLY A 322 10.33 11.13 -18.20
CA GLY A 322 11.28 10.12 -17.70
C GLY A 322 10.88 9.45 -16.38
N SER A 323 9.79 9.87 -15.75
CA SER A 323 9.40 9.42 -14.40
C SER A 323 8.43 8.23 -14.36
N GLN A 324 8.39 7.41 -15.44
CA GLN A 324 7.61 6.18 -15.40
C GLN A 324 8.28 5.17 -14.45
N ILE A 325 7.54 4.76 -13.43
CA ILE A 325 8.02 3.78 -12.46
C ILE A 325 7.93 2.36 -13.02
N ARG A 326 6.88 2.06 -13.80
CA ARG A 326 6.65 0.70 -14.32
C ARG A 326 6.08 0.72 -15.72
N SER A 327 6.53 -0.23 -16.55
CA SER A 327 6.09 -0.43 -17.92
C SER A 327 5.43 -1.79 -18.08
N TYR A 328 4.24 -1.81 -18.68
CA TYR A 328 3.42 -2.99 -18.93
C TYR A 328 3.33 -3.18 -20.43
N VAL A 329 4.00 -4.20 -20.97
CA VAL A 329 4.06 -4.51 -22.39
C VAL A 329 3.28 -5.79 -22.66
N PHE A 330 2.14 -5.67 -23.35
CA PHE A 330 1.30 -6.81 -23.71
C PHE A 330 1.66 -7.39 -25.08
N MET A 331 2.25 -6.56 -25.95
CA MET A 331 2.65 -6.93 -27.31
C MET A 331 3.89 -6.13 -27.76
N PRO A 332 4.87 -6.72 -28.49
CA PRO A 332 4.90 -8.06 -29.11
C PRO A 332 5.35 -9.18 -28.16
N TYR A 333 5.81 -8.86 -26.98
CA TYR A 333 6.13 -9.79 -25.91
C TYR A 333 5.42 -9.36 -24.63
N GLN A 334 5.24 -10.28 -23.71
CA GLN A 334 4.61 -10.01 -22.43
C GLN A 334 5.68 -9.71 -21.39
N MET A 335 5.61 -8.53 -20.76
CA MET A 335 6.56 -8.14 -19.70
C MET A 335 6.00 -6.98 -18.90
N VAL A 336 6.12 -7.08 -17.57
CA VAL A 336 6.00 -5.96 -16.66
C VAL A 336 7.35 -5.71 -16.03
N LYS A 337 7.83 -4.47 -16.09
CA LYS A 337 9.16 -4.09 -15.58
C LYS A 337 9.11 -2.81 -14.79
N ASP A 338 9.63 -2.83 -13.57
CA ASP A 338 9.92 -1.62 -12.79
C ASP A 338 11.28 -1.05 -13.18
N THR A 339 11.29 0.24 -13.51
CA THR A 339 12.51 0.91 -14.00
C THR A 339 13.48 1.26 -12.88
N ARG A 340 12.99 1.40 -11.65
CA ARG A 340 13.76 1.83 -10.48
C ARG A 340 14.55 0.68 -9.85
N THR A 341 13.93 -0.50 -9.77
CA THR A 341 14.53 -1.70 -9.18
C THR A 341 15.11 -2.63 -10.23
N GLY A 342 14.57 -2.60 -11.44
CA GLY A 342 14.89 -3.54 -12.51
C GLY A 342 14.15 -4.88 -12.38
N PHE A 343 13.28 -5.04 -11.37
CA PHE A 343 12.45 -6.24 -11.24
C PHE A 343 11.49 -6.36 -12.43
N GLU A 344 11.39 -7.56 -12.99
CA GLU A 344 10.56 -7.83 -14.16
C GLU A 344 9.92 -9.22 -14.10
N THR A 345 8.73 -9.34 -14.69
CA THR A 345 8.01 -10.62 -14.84
C THR A 345 7.31 -10.68 -16.18
N GLY A 346 7.24 -11.87 -16.77
CA GLY A 346 6.46 -12.14 -17.98
C GLY A 346 4.99 -12.47 -17.72
N ASN A 347 4.60 -12.71 -16.47
CA ASN A 347 3.23 -13.09 -16.12
C ASN A 347 2.36 -11.85 -15.91
N ILE A 348 1.95 -11.21 -17.03
CA ILE A 348 1.13 -10.01 -16.99
C ILE A 348 -0.25 -10.28 -16.38
N ASP A 349 -0.84 -11.42 -16.66
CA ASP A 349 -2.19 -11.73 -16.19
C ASP A 349 -2.24 -11.83 -14.67
N SER A 350 -1.22 -12.44 -14.04
CA SER A 350 -1.08 -12.46 -12.59
C SER A 350 -0.94 -11.06 -12.00
N VAL A 351 -0.08 -10.22 -12.59
CA VAL A 351 0.12 -8.83 -12.17
C VAL A 351 -1.18 -8.04 -12.27
N MET A 352 -1.90 -8.14 -13.38
CA MET A 352 -3.19 -7.46 -13.59
C MET A 352 -4.30 -7.97 -12.67
N ASP A 353 -4.15 -9.18 -12.12
CA ASP A 353 -5.03 -9.73 -11.08
C ASP A 353 -4.53 -9.45 -9.65
N GLY A 354 -3.56 -8.56 -9.48
CA GLY A 354 -3.11 -8.03 -8.18
C GLY A 354 -1.89 -8.71 -7.59
N ASP A 355 -1.13 -9.50 -8.34
CA ASP A 355 0.16 -10.06 -7.89
C ASP A 355 1.27 -9.01 -8.04
N LEU A 356 1.37 -8.12 -7.05
CA LEU A 356 2.31 -6.99 -7.04
C LEU A 356 3.44 -7.16 -6.04
N ASP A 357 3.43 -8.20 -5.23
CA ASP A 357 4.35 -8.38 -4.10
C ASP A 357 5.81 -8.35 -4.52
N GLY A 358 6.16 -9.01 -5.64
CA GLY A 358 7.51 -8.98 -6.17
C GLY A 358 8.02 -7.56 -6.49
N PHE A 359 7.15 -6.68 -6.98
CA PHE A 359 7.51 -5.27 -7.27
C PHE A 359 7.62 -4.45 -5.99
N ILE A 360 6.67 -4.62 -5.07
CA ILE A 360 6.62 -3.91 -3.79
C ILE A 360 7.86 -4.28 -2.97
N ASN A 361 8.15 -5.58 -2.86
CA ASN A 361 9.29 -6.10 -2.11
C ASN A 361 10.63 -5.61 -2.68
N ALA A 362 10.79 -5.68 -4.01
CA ALA A 362 11.98 -5.16 -4.68
C ALA A 362 12.17 -3.66 -4.43
N TYR A 363 11.07 -2.88 -4.44
CA TYR A 363 11.14 -1.46 -4.14
C TYR A 363 11.50 -1.18 -2.68
N LEU A 364 10.87 -1.83 -1.72
CA LEU A 364 11.14 -1.64 -0.30
C LEU A 364 12.59 -1.99 0.04
N THR A 365 13.08 -3.12 -0.47
CA THR A 365 14.47 -3.54 -0.30
C THR A 365 15.45 -2.54 -0.90
N ALA A 366 15.24 -2.14 -2.17
CA ALA A 366 16.12 -1.17 -2.83
C ALA A 366 16.05 0.22 -2.18
N SER A 367 14.91 0.60 -1.62
CA SER A 367 14.76 1.85 -0.85
C SER A 367 15.55 1.81 0.45
N ALA A 368 15.53 0.68 1.17
CA ALA A 368 16.25 0.51 2.43
C ALA A 368 17.76 0.43 2.22
N THR A 369 18.23 -0.19 1.12
CA THR A 369 19.67 -0.30 0.78
C THR A 369 20.21 0.93 0.05
N GLY A 370 19.34 1.87 -0.37
CA GLY A 370 19.75 3.06 -1.14
C GLY A 370 20.12 2.75 -2.61
N GLU A 371 19.70 1.61 -3.13
CA GLU A 371 20.03 1.13 -4.49
C GLU A 371 19.01 1.53 -5.57
N LEU A 372 18.01 2.33 -5.22
CA LEU A 372 17.03 2.83 -6.19
C LEU A 372 17.73 3.58 -7.31
N LYS A 373 17.52 3.13 -8.56
CA LYS A 373 17.99 3.83 -9.76
C LYS A 373 17.20 5.13 -9.92
N LYS A 374 17.92 6.22 -10.11
CA LYS A 374 17.35 7.54 -10.38
C LYS A 374 16.80 7.64 -11.79
#